data_2d0ac21d2ab18eb609e08857385f7eee
#
_entry.id   2d0ac21d2ab18eb609e08857385f7eee
#
_cell.length_a   1.000
_cell.length_b   1.000
_cell.length_c   1.000
_cell.angle_alpha   90.00
_cell.angle_beta   90.00
_cell.angle_gamma   90.00
#
_symmetry.space_group_name_H-M   'P 1'
#
loop_
_entity.id
_entity.type
_entity.pdbx_description
1 polymer ?
#
loop_
_entity_poly.entity_id
_entity_poly.type
_entity_poly.pdbx_seq_one_letter_code
_entity_poly.pdbx_strand_id
1 'polypeptide(L)'
;MNRSRHVTRRSALQLGVAAAALPLVHIRTAGAAGKLTVGFWDHWVPPANDAMKRQVTAWAEKNKVDVTIDFITSNGSKIQITQAAEAQAKTGHDFLPFYNWEVNTYADLLEPMDDVVKAMMDKYGQYSPIHEYLSKLKGHWRALPSSTGTLNLNCCARISLLKQHAGIDILEMYPPHKSDPKAAADWTYDNFLKAAEACQKAGFAFGLGLGQTGDSVNNTGIIYSAFGAELVNAKGEITVDSDAVNQVLDYGRKLVKFLPPDVVSYDDASNNRALISGQSALIMNPPSAWSVAKRDAPKVAEDCWTFPCPAGPKGRYNPYNLCFFGVWAFGQNKTAAKELAQYLQERPQVQERDTAANGYDLPPLVSMSDFDIWSEVEPPKGTVYNYPMRPWHDAHENITAYPAPPDIAAQMYARAIHPTMLAKVHSGQSNKEIIAWARNELEGFVR
;
A
#
# COMPACT_ATOMS: atom_id res chain seq x y z
N MET A 1 33.00 -46.18 -11.26
CA MET A 1 33.53 -45.40 -10.12
C MET A 1 32.99 -44.00 -10.20
N ASN A 2 31.88 -43.75 -9.50
CA ASN A 2 31.20 -42.44 -9.48
C ASN A 2 31.65 -41.73 -8.20
N ARG A 3 32.47 -40.66 -8.33
CA ARG A 3 32.86 -39.81 -7.21
C ARG A 3 31.79 -38.73 -7.02
N SER A 4 30.97 -38.90 -6.01
CA SER A 4 30.10 -37.82 -5.51
C SER A 4 30.93 -36.68 -4.92
N ARG A 5 30.92 -35.51 -5.51
CA ARG A 5 31.53 -34.30 -4.96
C ARG A 5 30.62 -33.78 -3.83
N HIS A 6 31.06 -33.96 -2.59
CA HIS A 6 30.43 -33.28 -1.45
C HIS A 6 30.69 -31.79 -1.51
N VAL A 7 29.61 -30.98 -1.64
CA VAL A 7 29.67 -29.54 -1.51
C VAL A 7 29.85 -29.23 -0.02
N THR A 8 30.96 -28.59 0.34
CA THR A 8 31.23 -28.22 1.74
C THR A 8 30.39 -27.01 2.14
N ARG A 9 30.05 -26.89 3.46
CA ARG A 9 29.34 -25.73 4.02
C ARG A 9 30.01 -24.37 3.66
N ARG A 10 31.29 -24.34 3.45
CA ARG A 10 32.07 -23.17 3.03
C ARG A 10 31.79 -22.77 1.56
N SER A 11 31.58 -23.75 0.67
CA SER A 11 31.22 -23.52 -0.73
C SER A 11 29.75 -23.09 -0.87
N ALA A 12 28.86 -23.55 0.01
CA ALA A 12 27.47 -23.08 0.06
C ALA A 12 27.36 -21.61 0.55
N LEU A 13 28.22 -21.20 1.48
CA LEU A 13 28.29 -19.81 1.94
C LEU A 13 28.91 -18.87 0.90
N GLN A 14 29.77 -19.34 0.02
CA GLN A 14 30.33 -18.54 -1.09
C GLN A 14 29.38 -18.41 -2.28
N LEU A 15 28.39 -19.31 -2.43
CA LEU A 15 27.32 -19.21 -3.42
C LEU A 15 26.10 -18.39 -2.94
N GLY A 16 26.03 -18.07 -1.64
CA GLY A 16 24.94 -17.31 -1.02
C GLY A 16 25.12 -15.78 -1.03
N VAL A 17 26.21 -15.24 -1.56
CA VAL A 17 26.47 -13.79 -1.62
C VAL A 17 26.61 -13.33 -3.07
N ALA A 18 25.73 -13.80 -3.95
CA ALA A 18 25.28 -12.99 -5.05
C ALA A 18 24.06 -12.19 -4.55
N ALA A 19 24.27 -11.24 -3.64
CA ALA A 19 23.39 -10.11 -3.51
C ALA A 19 23.32 -9.52 -4.91
N ALA A 20 22.17 -9.65 -5.58
CA ALA A 20 21.90 -8.89 -6.79
C ALA A 20 22.12 -7.44 -6.39
N ALA A 21 23.26 -6.88 -6.76
CA ALA A 21 23.52 -5.47 -6.60
C ALA A 21 22.44 -4.78 -7.41
N LEU A 22 21.45 -4.21 -6.74
CA LEU A 22 20.47 -3.34 -7.38
C LEU A 22 21.29 -2.27 -8.10
N PRO A 23 20.95 -1.88 -9.32
CA PRO A 23 21.73 -0.91 -10.06
C PRO A 23 21.65 0.46 -9.38
N LEU A 24 22.67 0.81 -8.60
CA LEU A 24 22.81 2.14 -8.05
C LEU A 24 23.05 3.11 -9.21
N VAL A 25 22.23 4.14 -9.29
CA VAL A 25 22.37 5.20 -10.29
C VAL A 25 23.18 6.34 -9.70
N HIS A 26 24.40 6.54 -10.18
CA HIS A 26 25.27 7.64 -9.77
C HIS A 26 25.16 8.82 -10.73
N ILE A 27 24.62 9.94 -10.23
CA ILE A 27 24.55 11.21 -10.95
C ILE A 27 25.73 12.07 -10.49
N ARG A 28 26.71 12.27 -11.36
CA ARG A 28 27.86 13.14 -11.11
C ARG A 28 27.64 14.49 -11.73
N THR A 29 27.80 15.55 -10.93
CA THR A 29 27.63 16.93 -11.37
C THR A 29 28.99 17.64 -11.39
N ALA A 30 29.32 18.28 -12.50
CA ALA A 30 30.54 19.03 -12.62
C ALA A 30 30.58 20.19 -11.58
N GLY A 31 31.64 20.22 -10.74
CA GLY A 31 31.78 21.21 -9.69
C GLY A 31 30.85 20.99 -8.49
N ALA A 32 30.40 19.75 -8.25
CA ALA A 32 29.57 19.41 -7.10
C ALA A 32 30.26 19.79 -5.78
N ALA A 33 29.49 20.48 -4.91
CA ALA A 33 29.95 20.89 -3.57
C ALA A 33 29.39 19.94 -2.48
N GLY A 34 28.52 19.01 -2.82
CA GLY A 34 27.88 18.08 -1.89
C GLY A 34 27.61 16.72 -2.49
N LYS A 35 27.27 15.75 -1.64
CA LYS A 35 26.84 14.41 -2.02
C LYS A 35 25.51 14.10 -1.35
N LEU A 36 24.65 13.33 -2.04
CA LEU A 36 23.37 12.90 -1.51
C LEU A 36 23.13 11.44 -1.90
N THR A 37 22.66 10.64 -0.97
CA THR A 37 22.26 9.25 -1.23
C THR A 37 20.79 9.08 -0.88
N VAL A 38 19.99 8.64 -1.83
CA VAL A 38 18.52 8.57 -1.68
C VAL A 38 18.01 7.23 -2.12
N GLY A 39 17.08 6.67 -1.35
CA GLY A 39 16.33 5.49 -1.72
C GLY A 39 14.93 5.85 -2.21
N PHE A 40 14.50 5.18 -3.26
CA PHE A 40 13.13 5.22 -3.77
C PHE A 40 12.58 3.82 -3.91
N TRP A 41 11.28 3.71 -3.92
CA TRP A 41 10.63 2.47 -4.29
C TRP A 41 10.92 2.13 -5.77
N ASP A 42 11.34 0.87 -6.03
CA ASP A 42 11.42 0.32 -7.39
C ASP A 42 10.00 0.05 -7.90
N HIS A 43 9.51 0.97 -8.71
CA HIS A 43 8.11 1.07 -9.10
C HIS A 43 7.67 -0.08 -10.01
N TRP A 44 6.46 -0.63 -9.79
CA TRP A 44 5.85 -1.66 -10.64
C TRP A 44 5.65 -1.24 -12.10
N VAL A 45 5.62 0.08 -12.36
CA VAL A 45 5.57 0.67 -13.70
C VAL A 45 6.92 1.31 -14.00
N PRO A 46 7.83 0.64 -14.73
CA PRO A 46 9.22 1.10 -14.92
C PRO A 46 9.39 2.53 -15.42
N PRO A 47 8.54 3.07 -16.35
CA PRO A 47 8.66 4.47 -16.76
C PRO A 47 8.57 5.49 -15.62
N ALA A 48 7.95 5.16 -14.48
CA ALA A 48 7.93 6.03 -13.30
C ALA A 48 9.33 6.17 -12.67
N ASN A 49 10.13 5.09 -12.64
CA ASN A 49 11.53 5.14 -12.21
C ASN A 49 12.37 6.02 -13.14
N ASP A 50 12.13 5.93 -14.46
CA ASP A 50 12.83 6.77 -15.43
C ASP A 50 12.47 8.26 -15.26
N ALA A 51 11.22 8.58 -14.98
CA ALA A 51 10.79 9.95 -14.66
C ALA A 51 11.44 10.45 -13.37
N MET A 52 11.43 9.65 -12.30
CA MET A 52 12.11 9.95 -11.05
C MET A 52 13.60 10.25 -11.27
N LYS A 53 14.30 9.39 -12.03
CA LYS A 53 15.71 9.56 -12.36
C LYS A 53 15.96 10.86 -13.12
N ARG A 54 15.14 11.18 -14.14
CA ARG A 54 15.27 12.46 -14.88
C ARG A 54 15.13 13.66 -13.96
N GLN A 55 14.14 13.66 -13.09
CA GLN A 55 13.86 14.75 -12.16
C GLN A 55 15.00 14.93 -11.15
N VAL A 56 15.49 13.86 -10.55
CA VAL A 56 16.64 13.90 -9.64
C VAL A 56 17.88 14.40 -10.38
N THR A 57 18.12 13.97 -11.62
CA THR A 57 19.24 14.45 -12.45
C THR A 57 19.16 15.97 -12.68
N ALA A 58 17.99 16.46 -13.11
CA ALA A 58 17.78 17.88 -13.36
C ALA A 58 17.98 18.74 -12.09
N TRP A 59 17.49 18.25 -10.93
CA TRP A 59 17.70 18.92 -9.65
C TRP A 59 19.19 18.91 -9.25
N ALA A 60 19.86 17.77 -9.38
CA ALA A 60 21.27 17.59 -9.04
C ALA A 60 22.17 18.53 -9.84
N GLU A 61 22.00 18.62 -11.14
CA GLU A 61 22.72 19.51 -12.04
C GLU A 61 22.52 20.98 -11.67
N LYS A 62 21.26 21.39 -11.43
CA LYS A 62 20.91 22.75 -11.05
C LYS A 62 21.55 23.17 -9.72
N ASN A 63 21.56 22.27 -8.75
CA ASN A 63 22.00 22.55 -7.39
C ASN A 63 23.48 22.20 -7.14
N LYS A 64 24.17 21.62 -8.13
CA LYS A 64 25.56 21.17 -8.07
C LYS A 64 25.80 20.19 -6.92
N VAL A 65 24.97 19.15 -6.87
CA VAL A 65 25.04 18.06 -5.88
C VAL A 65 25.22 16.74 -6.63
N ASP A 66 26.17 15.91 -6.17
CA ASP A 66 26.26 14.53 -6.65
C ASP A 66 25.18 13.69 -5.96
N VAL A 67 24.38 12.93 -6.70
CA VAL A 67 23.32 12.11 -6.14
C VAL A 67 23.51 10.63 -6.50
N THR A 68 23.40 9.78 -5.51
CA THR A 68 23.30 8.34 -5.68
C THR A 68 21.86 7.94 -5.40
N ILE A 69 21.23 7.26 -6.37
CA ILE A 69 19.86 6.74 -6.26
C ILE A 69 19.92 5.23 -6.10
N ASP A 70 19.19 4.71 -5.10
CA ASP A 70 18.87 3.30 -4.95
C ASP A 70 17.37 3.08 -5.18
N PHE A 71 17.00 2.27 -6.18
CA PHE A 71 15.63 1.82 -6.39
C PHE A 71 15.42 0.51 -5.66
N ILE A 72 14.69 0.55 -4.54
CA ILE A 72 14.53 -0.55 -3.61
C ILE A 72 13.21 -1.27 -3.87
N THR A 73 13.26 -2.55 -4.21
CA THR A 73 12.04 -3.33 -4.44
C THR A 73 11.24 -3.54 -3.15
N SER A 74 9.90 -3.54 -3.27
CA SER A 74 8.99 -3.94 -2.17
C SER A 74 8.98 -5.47 -1.93
N ASN A 75 9.39 -6.26 -2.92
CA ASN A 75 9.43 -7.71 -2.79
C ASN A 75 10.33 -8.17 -1.64
N GLY A 76 9.79 -9.07 -0.80
CA GLY A 76 10.51 -9.59 0.36
C GLY A 76 10.79 -8.54 1.44
N SER A 77 9.95 -7.49 1.52
CA SER A 77 10.05 -6.42 2.52
C SER A 77 11.41 -5.71 2.52
N LYS A 78 12.07 -5.59 1.36
CA LYS A 78 13.42 -5.02 1.30
C LYS A 78 13.47 -3.56 1.76
N ILE A 79 12.43 -2.77 1.49
CA ILE A 79 12.36 -1.38 1.99
C ILE A 79 12.41 -1.37 3.51
N GLN A 80 11.58 -2.17 4.18
CA GLN A 80 11.50 -2.27 5.63
C GLN A 80 12.80 -2.81 6.24
N ILE A 81 13.43 -3.79 5.58
CA ILE A 81 14.73 -4.33 5.98
C ILE A 81 15.81 -3.25 5.89
N THR A 82 15.81 -2.44 4.82
CA THR A 82 16.75 -1.32 4.64
C THR A 82 16.54 -0.27 5.73
N GLN A 83 15.30 0.16 5.95
CA GLN A 83 14.95 1.12 7.02
C GLN A 83 15.45 0.63 8.39
N ALA A 84 15.17 -0.63 8.74
CA ALA A 84 15.57 -1.20 10.03
C ALA A 84 17.10 -1.30 10.19
N ALA A 85 17.81 -1.70 9.12
CA ALA A 85 19.26 -1.78 9.12
C ALA A 85 19.91 -0.40 9.29
N GLU A 86 19.41 0.62 8.57
CA GLU A 86 19.93 1.98 8.65
C GLU A 86 19.62 2.65 9.98
N ALA A 87 18.40 2.45 10.50
CA ALA A 87 18.01 2.93 11.82
C ALA A 87 18.90 2.37 12.94
N GLN A 88 19.26 1.08 12.84
CA GLN A 88 20.16 0.41 13.79
C GLN A 88 21.59 0.90 13.64
N ALA A 89 22.12 0.97 12.42
CA ALA A 89 23.48 1.37 12.12
C ALA A 89 23.73 2.89 12.24
N LYS A 90 22.66 3.69 12.20
CA LYS A 90 22.68 5.16 12.11
C LYS A 90 23.54 5.67 10.95
N THR A 91 23.45 4.99 9.82
CA THR A 91 24.14 5.31 8.57
C THR A 91 23.39 4.66 7.40
N GLY A 92 23.48 5.24 6.21
CA GLY A 92 22.83 4.75 4.99
C GLY A 92 22.46 5.90 4.07
N HIS A 93 21.24 5.90 3.57
CA HIS A 93 20.69 6.96 2.75
C HIS A 93 20.48 8.24 3.55
N ASP A 94 20.41 9.39 2.87
CA ASP A 94 20.00 10.65 3.49
C ASP A 94 18.47 10.70 3.64
N PHE A 95 17.70 10.15 2.66
CA PHE A 95 16.27 9.90 2.83
C PHE A 95 15.79 8.59 2.17
N LEU A 96 14.65 8.10 2.66
CA LEU A 96 13.96 6.89 2.20
C LEU A 96 12.44 7.10 2.10
N PRO A 97 11.71 6.23 1.37
CA PRO A 97 10.27 6.12 1.48
C PRO A 97 9.87 5.41 2.78
N PHE A 98 8.76 5.84 3.37
CA PHE A 98 8.10 5.23 4.54
C PHE A 98 6.62 5.08 4.25
N TYR A 99 6.03 3.95 4.62
CA TYR A 99 4.62 3.67 4.34
C TYR A 99 3.78 3.65 5.61
N ASN A 100 2.62 4.28 5.56
CA ASN A 100 1.64 4.26 6.63
C ASN A 100 2.29 4.50 8.01
N TRP A 101 2.23 3.53 8.90
CA TRP A 101 2.72 3.60 10.28
C TRP A 101 4.25 3.57 10.45
N GLU A 102 5.01 3.34 9.37
CA GLU A 102 6.49 3.30 9.43
C GLU A 102 7.09 4.65 9.87
N VAL A 103 6.45 5.77 9.49
CA VAL A 103 6.86 7.10 9.97
C VAL A 103 6.83 7.16 11.49
N ASN A 104 5.79 6.57 12.11
CA ASN A 104 5.70 6.51 13.57
C ASN A 104 6.80 5.62 14.18
N THR A 105 7.06 4.46 13.58
CA THR A 105 8.09 3.51 14.03
C THR A 105 9.47 4.17 14.15
N TYR A 106 9.78 5.08 13.24
CA TYR A 106 11.10 5.75 13.17
C TYR A 106 11.06 7.23 13.55
N ALA A 107 9.97 7.74 14.13
CA ALA A 107 9.74 9.17 14.36
C ALA A 107 10.88 9.89 15.07
N ASP A 108 11.50 9.26 16.07
CA ASP A 108 12.60 9.85 16.85
C ASP A 108 13.96 9.83 16.11
N LEU A 109 14.04 9.12 14.99
CA LEU A 109 15.21 9.05 14.11
C LEU A 109 15.05 9.87 12.82
N LEU A 110 13.85 10.44 12.59
CA LEU A 110 13.56 11.26 11.43
C LEU A 110 13.70 12.75 11.74
N GLU A 111 14.30 13.48 10.80
CA GLU A 111 14.42 14.94 10.83
C GLU A 111 13.03 15.58 10.73
N PRO A 112 12.68 16.60 11.53
CA PRO A 112 11.45 17.36 11.35
C PRO A 112 11.36 18.00 9.95
N MET A 113 10.19 17.86 9.31
CA MET A 113 9.89 18.36 7.96
C MET A 113 8.90 19.53 7.96
N ASP A 114 8.66 20.18 9.12
CA ASP A 114 7.65 21.23 9.28
C ASP A 114 7.82 22.38 8.29
N ASP A 115 9.05 22.78 8.01
CA ASP A 115 9.40 23.83 7.05
C ASP A 115 8.98 23.47 5.62
N VAL A 116 9.29 22.24 5.17
CA VAL A 116 8.96 21.75 3.85
C VAL A 116 7.45 21.53 3.71
N VAL A 117 6.83 20.86 4.70
CA VAL A 117 5.39 20.60 4.70
C VAL A 117 4.61 21.92 4.68
N LYS A 118 5.04 22.91 5.49
CA LYS A 118 4.42 24.24 5.47
C LYS A 118 4.53 24.90 4.10
N ALA A 119 5.71 24.88 3.47
CA ALA A 119 5.91 25.47 2.15
C ALA A 119 5.01 24.82 1.09
N MET A 120 4.82 23.49 1.15
CA MET A 120 3.93 22.75 0.26
C MET A 120 2.45 23.12 0.51
N MET A 121 2.04 23.18 1.78
CA MET A 121 0.67 23.58 2.14
C MET A 121 0.35 25.03 1.76
N ASP A 122 1.29 25.97 1.97
CA ASP A 122 1.12 27.37 1.59
C ASP A 122 0.90 27.52 0.06
N LYS A 123 1.50 26.64 -0.73
CA LYS A 123 1.46 26.68 -2.19
C LYS A 123 0.30 25.90 -2.81
N TYR A 124 -0.04 24.74 -2.23
CA TYR A 124 -0.92 23.75 -2.85
C TYR A 124 -2.14 23.37 -1.98
N GLY A 125 -2.29 23.94 -0.79
CA GLY A 125 -3.38 23.62 0.13
C GLY A 125 -3.05 22.53 1.12
N GLN A 126 -4.05 22.13 1.90
CA GLN A 126 -3.85 21.23 3.03
C GLN A 126 -3.74 19.76 2.59
N TYR A 127 -2.93 18.99 3.31
CA TYR A 127 -2.97 17.53 3.27
C TYR A 127 -4.23 17.01 3.95
N SER A 128 -4.65 15.79 3.61
CA SER A 128 -5.79 15.18 4.29
C SER A 128 -5.48 14.89 5.77
N PRO A 129 -6.51 14.81 6.64
CA PRO A 129 -6.32 14.50 8.06
C PRO A 129 -5.55 13.20 8.33
N ILE A 130 -5.65 12.22 7.43
CA ILE A 130 -4.92 10.95 7.52
C ILE A 130 -3.42 11.14 7.35
N HIS A 131 -2.98 11.99 6.40
CA HIS A 131 -1.56 12.31 6.25
C HIS A 131 -1.01 12.98 7.52
N GLU A 132 -1.77 13.92 8.07
CA GLU A 132 -1.40 14.60 9.32
C GLU A 132 -1.30 13.60 10.48
N TYR A 133 -2.30 12.71 10.62
CA TYR A 133 -2.36 11.71 11.67
C TYR A 133 -1.18 10.73 11.63
N LEU A 134 -0.75 10.28 10.44
CA LEU A 134 0.36 9.35 10.29
C LEU A 134 1.75 9.99 10.42
N SER A 135 1.90 11.26 10.04
CA SER A 135 3.22 11.89 9.93
C SER A 135 3.48 13.01 10.92
N LYS A 136 2.45 13.65 11.50
CA LYS A 136 2.62 14.71 12.51
C LYS A 136 2.61 14.12 13.92
N LEU A 137 3.81 13.84 14.42
CA LEU A 137 4.02 13.14 15.69
C LEU A 137 4.69 14.07 16.69
N LYS A 138 4.18 14.10 17.94
CA LYS A 138 4.66 15.00 18.98
C LYS A 138 4.70 16.49 18.56
N GLY A 139 3.72 16.91 17.73
CA GLY A 139 3.59 18.28 17.23
C GLY A 139 4.42 18.63 16.00
N HIS A 140 5.23 17.71 15.47
CA HIS A 140 6.11 17.91 14.32
C HIS A 140 5.80 16.95 13.18
N TRP A 141 5.82 17.44 11.95
CA TRP A 141 5.83 16.59 10.78
C TRP A 141 7.16 15.86 10.68
N ARG A 142 7.12 14.53 10.66
CA ARG A 142 8.31 13.66 10.64
C ARG A 142 8.69 13.17 9.24
N ALA A 143 7.78 13.32 8.28
CA ALA A 143 8.04 12.99 6.89
C ALA A 143 7.13 13.83 5.98
N LEU A 144 7.54 13.99 4.72
CA LEU A 144 6.77 14.70 3.69
C LEU A 144 5.86 13.72 2.96
N PRO A 145 4.52 13.93 2.90
CA PRO A 145 3.65 13.12 2.07
C PRO A 145 4.09 13.08 0.61
N SER A 146 4.12 11.90 0.01
CA SER A 146 4.60 11.66 -1.35
C SER A 146 3.51 11.05 -2.22
N SER A 147 3.46 11.41 -3.52
CA SER A 147 2.61 10.70 -4.48
C SER A 147 3.13 9.29 -4.76
N THR A 148 4.45 9.13 -4.93
CA THR A 148 5.07 7.87 -5.33
C THR A 148 4.85 6.78 -4.29
N GLY A 149 4.05 5.77 -4.64
CA GLY A 149 3.66 4.68 -3.75
C GLY A 149 2.44 4.97 -2.87
N THR A 150 1.79 6.13 -3.03
CA THR A 150 0.47 6.43 -2.45
C THR A 150 -0.61 5.92 -3.39
N LEU A 151 -1.47 5.04 -2.90
CA LEU A 151 -2.47 4.35 -3.72
C LEU A 151 -3.67 3.86 -2.92
N ASN A 152 -4.80 3.65 -3.62
CA ASN A 152 -5.96 2.93 -3.09
C ASN A 152 -5.91 1.45 -3.48
N LEU A 153 -6.18 0.57 -2.52
CA LEU A 153 -6.31 -0.88 -2.76
C LEU A 153 -7.79 -1.26 -2.93
N ASN A 154 -8.47 -0.60 -3.85
CA ASN A 154 -9.87 -0.85 -4.18
C ASN A 154 -10.08 -2.25 -4.78
N CYS A 155 -11.33 -2.65 -5.03
CA CYS A 155 -11.60 -3.84 -5.80
C CYS A 155 -11.13 -3.67 -7.25
N CYS A 156 -10.48 -4.69 -7.78
CA CYS A 156 -10.24 -4.89 -9.20
C CYS A 156 -10.83 -6.24 -9.61
N ALA A 157 -11.80 -6.25 -10.50
CA ALA A 157 -12.50 -7.48 -10.87
C ALA A 157 -12.60 -7.65 -12.38
N ARG A 158 -12.77 -8.93 -12.77
CA ARG A 158 -13.12 -9.34 -14.12
C ARG A 158 -14.63 -9.12 -14.33
N ILE A 159 -14.97 -8.13 -15.14
CA ILE A 159 -16.37 -7.72 -15.41
C ILE A 159 -17.22 -8.91 -15.86
N SER A 160 -16.72 -9.67 -16.85
CA SER A 160 -17.42 -10.81 -17.42
C SER A 160 -17.70 -11.91 -16.40
N LEU A 161 -16.72 -12.20 -15.51
CA LEU A 161 -16.85 -13.28 -14.53
C LEU A 161 -17.85 -12.94 -13.42
N LEU A 162 -17.83 -11.70 -12.89
CA LEU A 162 -18.79 -11.27 -11.88
C LEU A 162 -20.22 -11.23 -12.46
N LYS A 163 -20.37 -10.75 -13.71
CA LYS A 163 -21.69 -10.74 -14.37
C LYS A 163 -22.21 -12.14 -14.64
N GLN A 164 -21.37 -13.03 -15.18
CA GLN A 164 -21.78 -14.39 -15.57
C GLN A 164 -22.09 -15.27 -14.36
N HIS A 165 -21.25 -15.23 -13.31
CA HIS A 165 -21.32 -16.20 -12.22
C HIS A 165 -22.05 -15.66 -10.98
N ALA A 166 -21.90 -14.37 -10.69
CA ALA A 166 -22.51 -13.74 -9.52
C ALA A 166 -23.72 -12.84 -9.84
N GLY A 167 -24.01 -12.59 -11.12
CA GLY A 167 -25.09 -11.70 -11.54
C GLY A 167 -24.86 -10.22 -11.23
N ILE A 168 -23.60 -9.83 -10.98
CA ILE A 168 -23.22 -8.47 -10.62
C ILE A 168 -22.71 -7.74 -11.85
N ASP A 169 -23.42 -6.69 -12.26
CA ASP A 169 -22.99 -5.78 -13.32
C ASP A 169 -22.22 -4.59 -12.74
N ILE A 170 -20.91 -4.69 -12.77
CA ILE A 170 -20.02 -3.65 -12.21
C ILE A 170 -20.20 -2.32 -12.97
N LEU A 171 -20.39 -2.36 -14.28
CA LEU A 171 -20.52 -1.14 -15.09
C LEU A 171 -21.88 -0.45 -14.92
N GLU A 172 -22.88 -1.15 -14.41
CA GLU A 172 -24.14 -0.54 -13.97
C GLU A 172 -23.94 0.23 -12.67
N MET A 173 -23.21 -0.34 -11.70
CA MET A 173 -22.93 0.29 -10.41
C MET A 173 -21.94 1.45 -10.52
N TYR A 174 -20.90 1.26 -11.30
CA TYR A 174 -19.76 2.18 -11.45
C TYR A 174 -19.43 2.42 -12.92
N PRO A 175 -20.33 3.09 -13.66
CA PRO A 175 -20.06 3.42 -15.06
C PRO A 175 -18.88 4.39 -15.21
N PRO A 176 -18.28 4.51 -16.40
CA PRO A 176 -17.14 5.40 -16.63
C PRO A 176 -17.36 6.83 -16.10
N HIS A 177 -16.40 7.34 -15.34
CA HIS A 177 -16.36 8.69 -14.76
C HIS A 177 -17.45 9.04 -13.75
N LYS A 178 -18.23 8.08 -13.29
CA LYS A 178 -19.29 8.31 -12.29
C LYS A 178 -19.62 7.03 -11.52
N SER A 179 -20.48 7.14 -10.53
CA SER A 179 -21.15 5.99 -9.87
C SER A 179 -22.66 6.16 -9.94
N ASP A 180 -23.37 5.06 -9.88
CA ASP A 180 -24.82 5.06 -9.61
C ASP A 180 -25.04 4.67 -8.14
N PRO A 181 -25.34 5.62 -7.24
CA PRO A 181 -25.50 5.33 -5.81
C PRO A 181 -26.62 4.31 -5.53
N LYS A 182 -27.65 4.25 -6.38
CA LYS A 182 -28.74 3.29 -6.22
C LYS A 182 -28.31 1.89 -6.60
N ALA A 183 -27.65 1.71 -7.73
CA ALA A 183 -27.10 0.42 -8.15
C ALA A 183 -25.95 -0.04 -7.23
N ALA A 184 -25.11 0.90 -6.79
CA ALA A 184 -24.01 0.63 -5.88
C ALA A 184 -24.45 0.31 -4.42
N ALA A 185 -25.69 0.64 -4.04
CA ALA A 185 -26.21 0.35 -2.69
C ALA A 185 -26.20 -1.15 -2.36
N ASP A 186 -26.37 -2.00 -3.36
CA ASP A 186 -26.37 -3.45 -3.20
C ASP A 186 -24.95 -4.05 -3.10
N TRP A 187 -23.90 -3.26 -3.33
CA TRP A 187 -22.51 -3.72 -3.17
C TRP A 187 -22.12 -3.72 -1.69
N THR A 188 -22.59 -4.74 -0.98
CA THR A 188 -22.37 -4.95 0.45
C THR A 188 -21.50 -6.18 0.72
N TYR A 189 -20.97 -6.32 1.95
CA TYR A 189 -20.21 -7.52 2.35
C TYR A 189 -21.05 -8.80 2.26
N ASP A 190 -22.37 -8.74 2.42
CA ASP A 190 -23.24 -9.90 2.20
C ASP A 190 -23.28 -10.31 0.72
N ASN A 191 -23.39 -9.36 -0.20
CA ASN A 191 -23.37 -9.64 -1.63
C ASN A 191 -21.96 -9.99 -2.13
N PHE A 192 -20.93 -9.41 -1.54
CA PHE A 192 -19.53 -9.81 -1.75
C PHE A 192 -19.30 -11.28 -1.39
N LEU A 193 -19.85 -11.73 -0.25
CA LEU A 193 -19.75 -13.13 0.16
C LEU A 193 -20.46 -14.08 -0.81
N LYS A 194 -21.67 -13.73 -1.28
CA LYS A 194 -22.40 -14.50 -2.31
C LYS A 194 -21.62 -14.57 -3.62
N ALA A 195 -21.01 -13.45 -4.02
CA ALA A 195 -20.19 -13.39 -5.23
C ALA A 195 -18.92 -14.24 -5.08
N ALA A 196 -18.26 -14.21 -3.91
CA ALA A 196 -17.10 -15.05 -3.63
C ALA A 196 -17.44 -16.54 -3.72
N GLU A 197 -18.59 -16.96 -3.16
CA GLU A 197 -19.09 -18.33 -3.26
C GLU A 197 -19.37 -18.74 -4.72
N ALA A 198 -20.09 -17.89 -5.45
CA ALA A 198 -20.48 -18.19 -6.83
C ALA A 198 -19.26 -18.27 -7.77
N CYS A 199 -18.32 -17.34 -7.65
CA CYS A 199 -17.10 -17.35 -8.44
C CYS A 199 -16.16 -18.51 -8.06
N GLN A 200 -16.05 -18.85 -6.78
CA GLN A 200 -15.27 -20.01 -6.33
C GLN A 200 -15.83 -21.32 -6.89
N LYS A 201 -17.16 -21.53 -6.87
CA LYS A 201 -17.81 -22.69 -7.47
C LYS A 201 -17.57 -22.80 -8.98
N ALA A 202 -17.38 -21.66 -9.63
CA ALA A 202 -17.05 -21.59 -11.07
C ALA A 202 -15.55 -21.75 -11.36
N GLY A 203 -14.70 -21.88 -10.33
CA GLY A 203 -13.24 -22.01 -10.49
C GLY A 203 -12.48 -20.68 -10.51
N PHE A 204 -13.11 -19.57 -10.11
CA PHE A 204 -12.55 -18.22 -10.14
C PHE A 204 -12.57 -17.58 -8.74
N ALA A 205 -11.99 -18.23 -7.75
CA ALA A 205 -11.96 -17.75 -6.38
C ALA A 205 -11.37 -16.32 -6.27
N PHE A 206 -11.83 -15.54 -5.29
CA PHE A 206 -11.29 -14.21 -5.04
C PHE A 206 -9.86 -14.30 -4.48
N GLY A 207 -8.92 -13.56 -5.06
CA GLY A 207 -7.50 -13.58 -4.69
C GLY A 207 -7.19 -12.62 -3.53
N LEU A 208 -7.79 -12.87 -2.35
CA LEU A 208 -7.61 -12.03 -1.15
C LEU A 208 -6.61 -12.67 -0.21
N GLY A 209 -5.43 -12.05 -0.05
CA GLY A 209 -4.38 -12.56 0.83
C GLY A 209 -4.72 -12.45 2.31
N LEU A 210 -4.26 -13.44 3.11
CA LEU A 210 -4.28 -13.45 4.57
C LEU A 210 -2.87 -13.61 5.14
N GLY A 211 -1.83 -13.38 4.32
CA GLY A 211 -0.43 -13.37 4.74
C GLY A 211 -0.07 -12.12 5.55
N GLN A 212 1.18 -12.08 6.02
CA GLN A 212 1.70 -10.94 6.78
C GLN A 212 2.33 -9.90 5.84
N THR A 213 1.51 -9.34 4.93
CA THR A 213 1.92 -8.36 3.93
C THR A 213 1.16 -7.04 4.12
N GLY A 214 1.68 -5.96 3.54
CA GLY A 214 1.00 -4.66 3.55
C GLY A 214 -0.38 -4.73 2.94
N ASP A 215 -0.52 -5.39 1.79
CA ASP A 215 -1.81 -5.59 1.13
C ASP A 215 -2.81 -6.33 2.01
N SER A 216 -2.40 -7.44 2.63
CA SER A 216 -3.26 -8.23 3.50
C SER A 216 -3.72 -7.44 4.73
N VAL A 217 -2.82 -6.65 5.34
CA VAL A 217 -3.16 -5.80 6.50
C VAL A 217 -4.18 -4.74 6.09
N ASN A 218 -3.95 -4.04 4.99
CA ASN A 218 -4.84 -2.98 4.54
C ASN A 218 -6.20 -3.54 4.10
N ASN A 219 -6.22 -4.62 3.32
CA ASN A 219 -7.45 -5.22 2.80
C ASN A 219 -8.30 -5.88 3.89
N THR A 220 -7.70 -6.46 4.93
CA THR A 220 -8.46 -6.98 6.07
C THR A 220 -8.94 -5.86 6.99
N GLY A 221 -8.15 -4.82 7.20
CA GLY A 221 -8.49 -3.70 8.07
C GLY A 221 -9.81 -3.01 7.71
N ILE A 222 -10.14 -2.91 6.42
CA ILE A 222 -11.42 -2.32 5.99
C ILE A 222 -12.63 -3.18 6.38
N ILE A 223 -12.48 -4.49 6.53
CA ILE A 223 -13.56 -5.35 7.01
C ILE A 223 -13.87 -4.98 8.46
N TYR A 224 -12.83 -4.84 9.30
CA TYR A 224 -13.01 -4.39 10.69
C TYR A 224 -13.70 -3.02 10.75
N SER A 225 -13.22 -2.03 9.99
CA SER A 225 -13.82 -0.70 9.95
C SER A 225 -15.27 -0.73 9.46
N ALA A 226 -15.58 -1.50 8.42
CA ALA A 226 -16.93 -1.61 7.87
C ALA A 226 -17.94 -2.27 8.85
N PHE A 227 -17.45 -3.09 9.79
CA PHE A 227 -18.26 -3.67 10.86
C PHE A 227 -18.18 -2.85 12.17
N GLY A 228 -17.35 -1.80 12.23
CA GLY A 228 -17.13 -0.98 13.41
C GLY A 228 -16.33 -1.69 14.51
N ALA A 229 -15.47 -2.61 14.10
CA ALA A 229 -14.64 -3.38 15.01
C ALA A 229 -13.28 -2.69 15.22
N GLU A 230 -13.02 -2.27 16.44
CA GLU A 230 -11.75 -1.73 16.89
C GLU A 230 -11.06 -2.77 17.77
N LEU A 231 -9.79 -3.06 17.51
CA LEU A 231 -9.00 -3.95 18.38
C LEU A 231 -8.46 -3.20 19.59
N VAL A 232 -8.09 -1.93 19.38
CA VAL A 232 -7.72 -0.95 20.39
C VAL A 232 -8.40 0.36 20.02
N ASN A 233 -9.05 1.00 20.98
CA ASN A 233 -9.76 2.26 20.76
C ASN A 233 -8.82 3.49 20.80
N ALA A 234 -9.35 4.69 20.54
CA ALA A 234 -8.59 5.94 20.55
C ALA A 234 -7.94 6.29 21.91
N LYS A 235 -8.37 5.66 23.00
CA LYS A 235 -7.78 5.84 24.35
C LYS A 235 -6.68 4.84 24.67
N GLY A 236 -6.39 3.90 23.74
CA GLY A 236 -5.44 2.82 23.97
C GLY A 236 -6.02 1.63 24.76
N GLU A 237 -7.33 1.58 24.95
CA GLU A 237 -7.99 0.46 25.62
C GLU A 237 -8.20 -0.70 24.65
N ILE A 238 -7.88 -1.93 25.08
CA ILE A 238 -8.06 -3.14 24.27
C ILE A 238 -9.55 -3.50 24.21
N THR A 239 -10.12 -3.50 23.01
CA THR A 239 -11.55 -3.76 22.73
C THR A 239 -11.77 -5.00 21.84
N VAL A 240 -10.77 -5.85 21.75
CA VAL A 240 -10.73 -7.02 20.84
C VAL A 240 -11.83 -8.06 21.09
N ASP A 241 -12.45 -8.09 22.27
CA ASP A 241 -13.55 -8.99 22.64
C ASP A 241 -14.96 -8.42 22.41
N SER A 242 -15.06 -7.31 21.67
CA SER A 242 -16.34 -6.68 21.34
C SER A 242 -17.21 -7.55 20.41
N ASP A 243 -18.53 -7.30 20.43
CA ASP A 243 -19.47 -7.95 19.51
C ASP A 243 -19.12 -7.68 18.04
N ALA A 244 -18.62 -6.47 17.73
CA ALA A 244 -18.21 -6.11 16.38
C ALA A 244 -17.04 -6.98 15.88
N VAL A 245 -16.04 -7.23 16.73
CA VAL A 245 -14.92 -8.15 16.40
C VAL A 245 -15.44 -9.57 16.20
N ASN A 246 -16.35 -10.06 17.06
CA ASN A 246 -16.98 -11.37 16.86
C ASN A 246 -17.72 -11.45 15.52
N GLN A 247 -18.46 -10.40 15.13
CA GLN A 247 -19.12 -10.34 13.81
C GLN A 247 -18.13 -10.42 12.65
N VAL A 248 -16.98 -9.76 12.72
CA VAL A 248 -15.91 -9.86 11.72
C VAL A 248 -15.36 -11.28 11.64
N LEU A 249 -15.11 -11.94 12.77
CA LEU A 249 -14.61 -13.33 12.78
C LEU A 249 -15.66 -14.31 12.22
N ASP A 250 -16.94 -14.10 12.53
CA ASP A 250 -18.04 -14.92 11.97
C ASP A 250 -18.21 -14.69 10.47
N TYR A 251 -18.10 -13.46 10.00
CA TYR A 251 -18.04 -13.13 8.58
C TYR A 251 -16.83 -13.80 7.91
N GLY A 252 -15.65 -13.63 8.50
CA GLY A 252 -14.42 -14.25 8.04
C GLY A 252 -14.54 -15.78 7.91
N ARG A 253 -15.19 -16.43 8.88
CA ARG A 253 -15.43 -17.89 8.87
C ARG A 253 -16.28 -18.37 7.69
N LYS A 254 -17.14 -17.50 7.16
CA LYS A 254 -17.89 -17.76 5.92
C LYS A 254 -17.00 -17.51 4.71
N LEU A 255 -16.31 -16.37 4.68
CA LEU A 255 -15.52 -15.91 3.55
C LEU A 255 -14.34 -16.85 3.22
N VAL A 256 -13.60 -17.29 4.24
CA VAL A 256 -12.39 -18.12 4.03
C VAL A 256 -12.67 -19.46 3.33
N LYS A 257 -13.92 -19.94 3.35
CA LYS A 257 -14.35 -21.16 2.64
C LYS A 257 -14.32 -20.99 1.12
N PHE A 258 -14.38 -19.77 0.64
CA PHE A 258 -14.47 -19.43 -0.78
C PHE A 258 -13.18 -18.81 -1.32
N LEU A 259 -12.16 -18.66 -0.47
CA LEU A 259 -10.83 -18.18 -0.87
C LEU A 259 -9.93 -19.35 -1.31
N PRO A 260 -8.89 -19.11 -2.09
CA PRO A 260 -7.87 -20.13 -2.38
C PRO A 260 -7.24 -20.69 -1.09
N PRO A 261 -6.88 -21.98 -1.06
CA PRO A 261 -6.37 -22.61 0.15
C PRO A 261 -5.00 -22.08 0.60
N ASP A 262 -4.25 -21.44 -0.29
CA ASP A 262 -2.91 -20.90 -0.07
C ASP A 262 -2.87 -19.40 0.30
N VAL A 263 -4.02 -18.77 0.52
CA VAL A 263 -4.12 -17.30 0.82
C VAL A 263 -3.34 -16.85 2.05
N VAL A 264 -3.06 -17.76 2.98
CA VAL A 264 -2.23 -17.47 4.17
C VAL A 264 -0.74 -17.34 3.85
N SER A 265 -0.31 -17.81 2.69
CA SER A 265 1.07 -17.71 2.19
C SER A 265 1.24 -16.64 1.10
N TYR A 266 0.20 -15.87 0.80
CA TYR A 266 0.28 -14.80 -0.21
C TYR A 266 1.31 -13.75 0.19
N ASP A 267 2.15 -13.39 -0.78
CA ASP A 267 2.98 -12.18 -0.79
C ASP A 267 2.27 -11.03 -1.57
N ASP A 268 2.86 -9.84 -1.61
CA ASP A 268 2.27 -8.67 -2.29
C ASP A 268 2.11 -8.84 -3.81
N ALA A 269 2.74 -9.84 -4.43
CA ALA A 269 2.58 -10.15 -5.84
C ALA A 269 1.55 -11.28 -6.11
N SER A 270 1.08 -11.98 -5.08
CA SER A 270 0.24 -13.18 -5.24
C SER A 270 -1.15 -12.85 -5.78
N ASN A 271 -1.77 -11.78 -5.30
CA ASN A 271 -3.06 -11.29 -5.79
C ASN A 271 -2.98 -10.91 -7.29
N ASN A 272 -1.91 -10.23 -7.69
CA ASN A 272 -1.66 -9.88 -9.09
C ASN A 272 -1.54 -11.13 -9.97
N ARG A 273 -0.73 -12.11 -9.51
CA ARG A 273 -0.59 -13.41 -10.23
C ARG A 273 -1.92 -14.13 -10.38
N ALA A 274 -2.75 -14.15 -9.32
CA ALA A 274 -4.07 -14.79 -9.36
C ALA A 274 -4.98 -14.14 -10.41
N LEU A 275 -5.01 -12.80 -10.51
CA LEU A 275 -5.80 -12.09 -11.51
C LEU A 275 -5.26 -12.32 -12.94
N ILE A 276 -3.95 -12.15 -13.14
CA ILE A 276 -3.29 -12.21 -14.45
C ILE A 276 -3.35 -13.60 -15.06
N SER A 277 -3.24 -14.65 -14.22
CA SER A 277 -3.42 -16.04 -14.67
C SER A 277 -4.86 -16.37 -15.10
N GLY A 278 -5.80 -15.46 -14.88
CA GLY A 278 -7.22 -15.66 -15.17
C GLY A 278 -7.94 -16.54 -14.14
N GLN A 279 -7.28 -16.92 -13.04
CA GLN A 279 -7.86 -17.82 -12.02
C GLN A 279 -8.70 -17.09 -10.98
N SER A 280 -8.58 -15.77 -10.87
CA SER A 280 -9.35 -14.97 -9.91
C SER A 280 -10.34 -14.05 -10.60
N ALA A 281 -11.57 -13.98 -10.06
CA ALA A 281 -12.58 -13.04 -10.53
C ALA A 281 -12.41 -11.65 -9.92
N LEU A 282 -11.83 -11.54 -8.72
CA LEU A 282 -11.64 -10.28 -7.99
C LEU A 282 -10.42 -10.33 -7.09
N ILE A 283 -9.69 -9.22 -7.05
CA ILE A 283 -8.64 -8.93 -6.06
C ILE A 283 -8.80 -7.49 -5.53
N MET A 284 -8.04 -7.14 -4.49
CA MET A 284 -7.94 -5.78 -3.97
C MET A 284 -6.51 -5.30 -4.12
N ASN A 285 -6.13 -4.85 -5.31
CA ASN A 285 -4.85 -4.20 -5.65
C ASN A 285 -4.89 -3.69 -7.10
N PRO A 286 -5.75 -2.71 -7.42
CA PRO A 286 -6.03 -2.37 -8.81
C PRO A 286 -4.83 -1.85 -9.59
N PRO A 287 -3.99 -0.93 -9.06
CA PRO A 287 -3.02 -0.28 -9.92
C PRO A 287 -1.94 -1.25 -10.40
N SER A 288 -1.37 -2.06 -9.50
CA SER A 288 -0.34 -3.02 -9.88
C SER A 288 -0.90 -4.17 -10.72
N ALA A 289 -2.04 -4.73 -10.33
CA ALA A 289 -2.68 -5.82 -11.07
C ALA A 289 -3.00 -5.42 -12.50
N TRP A 290 -3.64 -4.26 -12.68
CA TRP A 290 -3.99 -3.79 -14.00
C TRP A 290 -2.76 -3.45 -14.86
N SER A 291 -1.75 -2.79 -14.30
CA SER A 291 -0.49 -2.46 -15.01
C SER A 291 0.25 -3.71 -15.48
N VAL A 292 0.32 -4.73 -14.63
CA VAL A 292 0.94 -6.02 -15.00
C VAL A 292 0.06 -6.76 -16.01
N ALA A 293 -1.27 -6.79 -15.82
CA ALA A 293 -2.19 -7.42 -16.77
C ALA A 293 -2.12 -6.77 -18.15
N LYS A 294 -2.05 -5.44 -18.23
CA LYS A 294 -1.92 -4.72 -19.51
C LYS A 294 -0.67 -5.15 -20.27
N ARG A 295 0.43 -5.39 -19.58
CA ARG A 295 1.70 -5.84 -20.17
C ARG A 295 1.69 -7.31 -20.53
N ASP A 296 1.26 -8.18 -19.61
CA ASP A 296 1.49 -9.62 -19.67
C ASP A 296 0.25 -10.42 -20.10
N ALA A 297 -0.95 -9.89 -19.90
CA ALA A 297 -2.24 -10.54 -20.20
C ALA A 297 -3.29 -9.52 -20.67
N PRO A 298 -3.12 -8.86 -21.84
CA PRO A 298 -3.98 -7.78 -22.31
C PRO A 298 -5.48 -8.10 -22.30
N LYS A 299 -5.85 -9.34 -22.67
CA LYS A 299 -7.25 -9.80 -22.64
C LYS A 299 -7.85 -9.84 -21.22
N VAL A 300 -7.03 -10.06 -20.20
CA VAL A 300 -7.45 -9.95 -18.81
C VAL A 300 -7.65 -8.49 -18.44
N ALA A 301 -6.70 -7.63 -18.85
CA ALA A 301 -6.80 -6.19 -18.60
C ALA A 301 -8.05 -5.57 -19.23
N GLU A 302 -8.41 -5.94 -20.47
CA GLU A 302 -9.61 -5.47 -21.15
C GLU A 302 -10.93 -5.83 -20.42
N ASP A 303 -10.92 -6.90 -19.62
CA ASP A 303 -12.05 -7.35 -18.81
C ASP A 303 -12.01 -6.85 -17.37
N CYS A 304 -11.02 -6.03 -17.00
CA CYS A 304 -10.88 -5.52 -15.64
C CYS A 304 -11.58 -4.18 -15.44
N TRP A 305 -12.12 -3.98 -14.24
CA TRP A 305 -12.64 -2.71 -13.77
C TRP A 305 -12.27 -2.46 -12.31
N THR A 306 -11.98 -1.21 -11.97
CA THR A 306 -11.67 -0.79 -10.61
C THR A 306 -12.85 -0.05 -10.01
N PHE A 307 -13.22 -0.39 -8.79
CA PHE A 307 -14.38 0.17 -8.09
C PHE A 307 -14.23 0.03 -6.57
N PRO A 308 -15.01 0.79 -5.76
CA PRO A 308 -14.91 0.76 -4.32
C PRO A 308 -15.15 -0.61 -3.69
N CYS A 309 -14.61 -0.80 -2.50
CA CYS A 309 -14.86 -1.99 -1.69
C CYS A 309 -16.31 -2.05 -1.21
N PRO A 310 -16.83 -3.23 -0.78
CA PRO A 310 -18.21 -3.37 -0.36
C PRO A 310 -18.53 -2.59 0.92
N ALA A 311 -19.79 -2.18 1.10
CA ALA A 311 -20.27 -1.55 2.31
C ALA A 311 -20.60 -2.61 3.40
N GLY A 312 -20.24 -2.29 4.65
CA GLY A 312 -20.68 -3.02 5.84
C GLY A 312 -21.71 -2.23 6.66
N PRO A 313 -22.05 -2.72 7.87
CA PRO A 313 -23.05 -2.06 8.74
C PRO A 313 -22.69 -0.62 9.14
N LYS A 314 -21.42 -0.26 9.10
CA LYS A 314 -20.90 1.07 9.45
C LYS A 314 -20.47 1.91 8.26
N GLY A 315 -20.72 1.44 7.07
CA GLY A 315 -20.41 2.15 5.83
C GLY A 315 -19.41 1.43 4.93
N ARG A 316 -18.97 2.15 3.91
CA ARG A 316 -18.02 1.70 2.90
C ARG A 316 -16.65 2.28 3.21
N TYR A 317 -15.63 1.43 3.22
CA TYR A 317 -14.25 1.82 3.48
C TYR A 317 -13.33 1.30 2.37
N ASN A 318 -12.42 2.14 1.91
CA ASN A 318 -11.39 1.76 0.97
C ASN A 318 -10.03 1.73 1.66
N PRO A 319 -9.20 0.72 1.42
CA PRO A 319 -7.85 0.66 1.97
C PRO A 319 -6.99 1.73 1.29
N TYR A 320 -6.31 2.54 2.08
CA TYR A 320 -5.44 3.61 1.59
C TYR A 320 -4.00 3.34 2.03
N ASN A 321 -3.11 3.17 1.08
CA ASN A 321 -1.68 3.05 1.32
C ASN A 321 -1.02 4.40 1.06
N LEU A 322 -0.38 4.96 2.06
CA LEU A 322 0.26 6.27 1.99
C LEU A 322 1.77 6.13 2.04
N CYS A 323 2.44 6.87 1.16
CA CYS A 323 3.89 6.97 1.16
C CYS A 323 4.34 8.36 1.62
N PHE A 324 5.46 8.37 2.31
CA PHE A 324 6.11 9.58 2.81
C PHE A 324 7.60 9.53 2.49
N PHE A 325 8.21 10.68 2.25
CA PHE A 325 9.65 10.82 2.21
C PHE A 325 10.15 11.26 3.59
N GLY A 326 10.88 10.39 4.25
CA GLY A 326 11.50 10.66 5.55
C GLY A 326 13.01 10.89 5.42
N VAL A 327 13.51 11.95 6.01
CA VAL A 327 14.95 12.29 6.07
C VAL A 327 15.50 11.78 7.40
N TRP A 328 16.57 10.99 7.36
CA TRP A 328 17.21 10.52 8.58
C TRP A 328 17.89 11.66 9.34
N ALA A 329 17.63 11.77 10.63
CA ALA A 329 18.26 12.78 11.50
C ALA A 329 19.77 12.58 11.64
N PHE A 330 20.28 11.37 11.44
CA PHE A 330 21.71 11.05 11.40
C PHE A 330 22.35 11.28 10.01
N GLY A 331 21.56 11.58 8.97
CA GLY A 331 22.04 11.92 7.63
C GLY A 331 22.94 13.16 7.64
N GLN A 332 23.94 13.17 6.76
CA GLN A 332 24.92 14.26 6.71
C GLN A 332 24.46 15.44 5.85
N ASN A 333 23.54 15.19 4.91
CA ASN A 333 23.14 16.15 3.87
C ASN A 333 21.66 16.52 3.99
N LYS A 334 21.14 16.71 5.20
CA LYS A 334 19.72 16.90 5.50
C LYS A 334 19.05 18.03 4.73
N THR A 335 19.75 19.18 4.59
CA THR A 335 19.22 20.32 3.83
C THR A 335 18.99 19.95 2.37
N ALA A 336 19.97 19.37 1.70
CA ALA A 336 19.84 18.93 0.32
C ALA A 336 18.77 17.83 0.16
N ALA A 337 18.67 16.91 1.13
CA ALA A 337 17.64 15.88 1.16
C ALA A 337 16.23 16.48 1.24
N LYS A 338 15.98 17.47 2.12
CA LYS A 338 14.72 18.20 2.23
C LYS A 338 14.38 18.97 0.96
N GLU A 339 15.35 19.68 0.38
CA GLU A 339 15.16 20.45 -0.86
C GLU A 339 14.82 19.54 -2.04
N LEU A 340 15.49 18.38 -2.17
CA LEU A 340 15.14 17.39 -3.20
C LEU A 340 13.75 16.79 -2.94
N ALA A 341 13.43 16.41 -1.72
CA ALA A 341 12.12 15.87 -1.37
C ALA A 341 11.01 16.87 -1.70
N GLN A 342 11.18 18.16 -1.37
CA GLN A 342 10.25 19.22 -1.73
C GLN A 342 10.10 19.37 -3.25
N TYR A 343 11.22 19.45 -3.97
CA TYR A 343 11.21 19.56 -5.43
C TYR A 343 10.44 18.42 -6.10
N LEU A 344 10.63 17.20 -5.63
CA LEU A 344 9.94 16.02 -6.15
C LEU A 344 8.42 16.06 -5.90
N GLN A 345 7.93 16.83 -4.92
CA GLN A 345 6.50 16.98 -4.63
C GLN A 345 5.89 18.24 -5.25
N GLU A 346 6.65 19.02 -6.01
CA GLU A 346 6.10 20.11 -6.80
C GLU A 346 5.14 19.57 -7.87
N ARG A 347 4.04 20.31 -8.15
CA ARG A 347 2.98 19.88 -9.06
C ARG A 347 3.48 19.36 -10.44
N PRO A 348 4.43 20.04 -11.14
CA PRO A 348 4.91 19.53 -12.42
C PRO A 348 5.63 18.16 -12.31
N GLN A 349 6.41 17.96 -11.23
CA GLN A 349 7.13 16.72 -11.00
C GLN A 349 6.16 15.59 -10.65
N VAL A 350 5.17 15.84 -9.81
CA VAL A 350 4.12 14.88 -9.47
C VAL A 350 3.36 14.48 -10.74
N GLN A 351 2.88 15.46 -11.52
CA GLN A 351 2.13 15.19 -12.75
C GLN A 351 2.92 14.37 -13.76
N GLU A 352 4.22 14.66 -13.97
CA GLU A 352 5.08 13.89 -14.86
C GLU A 352 5.22 12.44 -14.39
N ARG A 353 5.47 12.21 -13.09
CA ARG A 353 5.63 10.85 -12.56
C ARG A 353 4.33 10.06 -12.60
N ASP A 354 3.22 10.67 -12.17
CA ASP A 354 1.92 9.99 -12.16
C ASP A 354 1.47 9.66 -13.60
N THR A 355 1.81 10.52 -14.58
CA THR A 355 1.62 10.22 -16.01
C THR A 355 2.48 9.02 -16.45
N ALA A 356 3.76 9.02 -16.09
CA ALA A 356 4.67 7.93 -16.40
C ALA A 356 4.27 6.62 -15.70
N ALA A 357 3.65 6.71 -14.53
CA ALA A 357 3.10 5.59 -13.78
C ALA A 357 1.72 5.12 -14.29
N ASN A 358 1.18 5.71 -15.37
CA ASN A 358 -0.16 5.42 -15.88
C ASN A 358 -1.28 5.59 -14.83
N GLY A 359 -1.19 6.62 -13.98
CA GLY A 359 -2.16 6.88 -12.93
C GLY A 359 -2.15 5.86 -11.78
N TYR A 360 -1.05 5.13 -11.63
CA TYR A 360 -0.85 4.20 -10.51
C TYR A 360 -0.82 4.94 -9.17
N ASP A 361 -0.03 6.00 -9.10
CA ASP A 361 0.17 6.81 -7.91
C ASP A 361 -0.92 7.87 -7.75
N LEU A 362 -1.17 8.27 -6.51
CA LEU A 362 -2.11 9.33 -6.16
C LEU A 362 -1.39 10.49 -5.49
N PRO A 363 -1.57 11.73 -5.95
CA PRO A 363 -0.99 12.88 -5.28
C PRO A 363 -1.61 13.07 -3.88
N PRO A 364 -0.83 13.48 -2.87
CA PRO A 364 -1.33 13.63 -1.52
C PRO A 364 -2.14 14.92 -1.30
N LEU A 365 -2.17 15.83 -2.29
CA LEU A 365 -2.81 17.13 -2.20
C LEU A 365 -4.04 17.17 -3.11
N VAL A 366 -5.21 17.50 -2.56
CA VAL A 366 -6.49 17.58 -3.31
C VAL A 366 -6.41 18.56 -4.49
N SER A 367 -5.64 19.64 -4.38
CA SER A 367 -5.41 20.59 -5.49
C SER A 367 -4.74 19.98 -6.72
N MET A 368 -4.20 18.76 -6.60
CA MET A 368 -3.60 18.00 -7.70
C MET A 368 -4.53 16.91 -8.26
N SER A 369 -5.78 16.84 -7.79
CA SER A 369 -6.78 15.86 -8.25
C SER A 369 -7.35 16.18 -9.64
N ASP A 370 -7.02 17.32 -10.21
CA ASP A 370 -7.46 17.77 -11.54
C ASP A 370 -6.56 17.26 -12.69
N PHE A 371 -5.56 16.44 -12.40
CA PHE A 371 -4.79 15.77 -13.45
C PHE A 371 -5.71 14.89 -14.30
N ASP A 372 -5.58 14.97 -15.63
CA ASP A 372 -6.44 14.25 -16.56
C ASP A 372 -6.12 12.75 -16.66
N ILE A 373 -5.00 12.31 -16.07
CA ILE A 373 -4.46 10.97 -16.27
C ILE A 373 -5.46 9.85 -15.95
N TRP A 374 -6.25 9.98 -14.87
CA TRP A 374 -7.23 8.94 -14.49
C TRP A 374 -8.49 8.92 -15.35
N SER A 375 -8.75 9.99 -16.10
CA SER A 375 -9.83 10.05 -17.08
C SER A 375 -9.38 9.69 -18.49
N GLU A 376 -8.09 9.90 -18.81
CA GLU A 376 -7.56 9.72 -20.17
C GLU A 376 -6.84 8.40 -20.37
N VAL A 377 -6.19 7.85 -19.34
CA VAL A 377 -5.28 6.73 -19.50
C VAL A 377 -5.71 5.52 -18.67
N GLU A 378 -5.67 5.57 -17.34
CA GLU A 378 -5.59 4.37 -16.49
C GLU A 378 -5.96 4.63 -15.04
N PRO A 379 -6.13 3.62 -14.18
CA PRO A 379 -6.17 2.15 -14.25
C PRO A 379 -7.55 1.52 -13.98
N PRO A 380 -8.33 1.08 -14.93
CA PRO A 380 -8.49 1.46 -16.35
C PRO A 380 -9.10 2.84 -16.53
N LYS A 381 -9.04 3.37 -17.76
CA LYS A 381 -9.64 4.66 -18.13
C LYS A 381 -11.10 4.75 -17.72
N GLY A 382 -11.44 5.84 -17.03
CA GLY A 382 -12.81 6.11 -16.60
C GLY A 382 -13.22 5.45 -15.28
N THR A 383 -12.35 4.66 -14.64
CA THR A 383 -12.65 4.09 -13.32
C THR A 383 -12.59 5.14 -12.22
N VAL A 384 -13.01 4.74 -11.02
CA VAL A 384 -13.04 5.59 -9.82
C VAL A 384 -11.84 5.34 -8.90
N TYR A 385 -10.75 4.88 -9.49
CA TYR A 385 -9.55 4.51 -8.75
C TYR A 385 -8.99 5.64 -7.88
N ASN A 386 -9.01 6.87 -8.36
CA ASN A 386 -8.45 8.03 -7.67
C ASN A 386 -9.32 8.58 -6.52
N TYR A 387 -10.34 7.83 -6.07
CA TYR A 387 -10.95 8.11 -4.78
C TYR A 387 -9.87 8.02 -3.66
N PRO A 388 -9.87 8.87 -2.63
CA PRO A 388 -10.86 9.90 -2.32
C PRO A 388 -10.60 11.26 -2.96
N MET A 389 -9.57 11.42 -3.76
CA MET A 389 -9.21 12.72 -4.35
C MET A 389 -10.32 13.28 -5.24
N ARG A 390 -11.08 12.37 -5.89
CA ARG A 390 -12.32 12.66 -6.59
C ARG A 390 -13.45 11.86 -5.93
N PRO A 391 -14.17 12.42 -4.95
CA PRO A 391 -15.16 11.68 -4.17
C PRO A 391 -16.44 11.45 -4.98
N TRP A 392 -16.44 10.40 -5.80
CA TRP A 392 -17.60 10.01 -6.61
C TRP A 392 -18.56 9.07 -5.89
N HIS A 393 -18.23 8.63 -4.66
CA HIS A 393 -19.00 7.70 -3.84
C HIS A 393 -18.93 8.05 -2.37
N ASP A 394 -19.71 7.30 -1.59
CA ASP A 394 -19.83 7.38 -0.13
C ASP A 394 -18.75 6.56 0.63
N ALA A 395 -17.66 6.19 -0.01
CA ALA A 395 -16.59 5.46 0.64
C ALA A 395 -15.69 6.37 1.49
N HIS A 396 -15.18 5.84 2.60
CA HIS A 396 -14.23 6.50 3.49
C HIS A 396 -12.82 5.94 3.29
N GLU A 397 -11.82 6.81 3.41
CA GLU A 397 -10.43 6.37 3.51
C GLU A 397 -10.25 5.53 4.78
N ASN A 398 -9.50 4.45 4.68
CA ASN A 398 -9.17 3.63 5.84
C ASN A 398 -7.67 3.41 5.98
N ILE A 399 -7.19 3.64 7.18
CA ILE A 399 -5.88 3.20 7.64
C ILE A 399 -6.09 2.13 8.69
N THR A 400 -5.58 0.94 8.43
CA THR A 400 -5.69 -0.18 9.36
C THR A 400 -5.07 0.17 10.72
N ALA A 401 -5.73 -0.24 11.79
CA ALA A 401 -5.44 0.05 13.20
C ALA A 401 -5.88 1.45 13.69
N TYR A 402 -6.39 2.34 12.83
CA TYR A 402 -7.12 3.50 13.30
C TYR A 402 -8.39 3.07 14.07
N PRO A 403 -8.76 3.69 15.23
CA PRO A 403 -8.22 4.91 15.81
C PRO A 403 -7.24 4.70 16.98
N ALA A 404 -6.58 3.55 17.08
CA ALA A 404 -5.63 3.29 18.14
C ALA A 404 -4.54 4.37 18.21
N PRO A 405 -3.99 4.68 19.40
CA PRO A 405 -2.84 5.60 19.49
C PRO A 405 -1.71 5.19 18.53
N PRO A 406 -1.02 6.15 17.88
CA PRO A 406 -0.07 5.88 16.80
C PRO A 406 1.04 4.87 17.13
N ASP A 407 1.55 4.87 18.35
CA ASP A 407 2.59 3.95 18.83
C ASP A 407 2.09 2.50 18.96
N ILE A 408 0.82 2.33 19.34
CA ILE A 408 0.15 1.02 19.39
C ILE A 408 -0.23 0.57 17.98
N ALA A 409 -0.83 1.47 17.21
CA ALA A 409 -1.28 1.20 15.83
C ALA A 409 -0.12 0.75 14.93
N ALA A 410 1.06 1.38 15.05
CA ALA A 410 2.26 0.98 14.31
C ALA A 410 2.67 -0.47 14.61
N GLN A 411 2.61 -0.89 15.87
CA GLN A 411 2.92 -2.27 16.28
C GLN A 411 1.86 -3.25 15.78
N MET A 412 0.57 -2.89 15.86
CA MET A 412 -0.54 -3.70 15.34
C MET A 412 -0.38 -3.93 13.83
N TYR A 413 -0.01 -2.88 13.11
CA TYR A 413 0.23 -2.94 11.66
C TYR A 413 1.44 -3.83 11.35
N ALA A 414 2.59 -3.56 11.95
CA ALA A 414 3.83 -4.31 11.72
C ALA A 414 3.72 -5.80 12.09
N ARG A 415 2.88 -6.14 13.07
CA ARG A 415 2.61 -7.52 13.48
C ARG A 415 1.47 -8.18 12.69
N ALA A 416 0.87 -7.45 11.73
CA ALA A 416 -0.21 -7.95 10.88
C ALA A 416 -1.35 -8.61 11.70
N ILE A 417 -1.79 -7.95 12.79
CA ILE A 417 -2.77 -8.55 13.72
C ILE A 417 -4.08 -8.87 13.01
N HIS A 418 -4.63 -7.93 12.20
CA HIS A 418 -5.91 -8.09 11.51
C HIS A 418 -5.93 -9.31 10.55
N PRO A 419 -5.01 -9.44 9.57
CA PRO A 419 -5.01 -10.62 8.70
C PRO A 419 -4.67 -11.91 9.47
N THR A 420 -3.82 -11.85 10.51
CA THR A 420 -3.49 -13.04 11.31
C THR A 420 -4.72 -13.59 12.05
N MET A 421 -5.62 -12.72 12.54
CA MET A 421 -6.89 -13.17 13.13
C MET A 421 -7.74 -13.94 12.09
N LEU A 422 -7.83 -13.46 10.86
CA LEU A 422 -8.56 -14.16 9.78
C LEU A 422 -7.83 -15.42 9.29
N ALA A 423 -6.49 -15.42 9.27
CA ALA A 423 -5.71 -16.64 9.00
C ALA A 423 -5.95 -17.73 10.06
N LYS A 424 -6.12 -17.35 11.32
CA LYS A 424 -6.50 -18.28 12.39
C LYS A 424 -7.94 -18.79 12.21
N VAL A 425 -8.87 -17.96 11.71
CA VAL A 425 -10.20 -18.43 11.27
C VAL A 425 -10.05 -19.46 10.15
N HIS A 426 -9.21 -19.21 9.15
CA HIS A 426 -8.94 -20.15 8.06
C HIS A 426 -8.35 -21.49 8.57
N SER A 427 -7.53 -21.47 9.62
CA SER A 427 -7.00 -22.68 10.26
C SER A 427 -7.99 -23.39 11.21
N GLY A 428 -9.24 -22.89 11.31
CA GLY A 428 -10.31 -23.55 12.08
C GLY A 428 -10.39 -23.19 13.55
N GLN A 429 -9.60 -22.21 14.05
CA GLN A 429 -9.66 -21.78 15.44
C GLN A 429 -11.00 -21.11 15.78
N SER A 430 -11.45 -21.25 17.01
CA SER A 430 -12.65 -20.59 17.51
C SER A 430 -12.44 -19.10 17.75
N ASN A 431 -13.52 -18.29 17.75
CA ASN A 431 -13.43 -16.86 18.07
C ASN A 431 -12.78 -16.63 19.44
N LYS A 432 -13.12 -17.46 20.43
CA LYS A 432 -12.54 -17.37 21.77
C LYS A 432 -11.02 -17.52 21.78
N GLU A 433 -10.49 -18.50 21.05
CA GLU A 433 -9.05 -18.73 20.95
C GLU A 433 -8.34 -17.59 20.21
N ILE A 434 -8.96 -17.09 19.12
CA ILE A 434 -8.43 -15.99 18.31
C ILE A 434 -8.39 -14.69 19.12
N ILE A 435 -9.47 -14.38 19.83
CA ILE A 435 -9.58 -13.18 20.69
C ILE A 435 -8.56 -13.27 21.84
N ALA A 436 -8.41 -14.42 22.48
CA ALA A 436 -7.43 -14.62 23.54
C ALA A 436 -5.98 -14.41 23.03
N TRP A 437 -5.66 -14.94 21.85
CA TRP A 437 -4.38 -14.70 21.20
C TRP A 437 -4.16 -13.22 20.90
N ALA A 438 -5.14 -12.56 20.26
CA ALA A 438 -5.01 -11.16 19.88
C ALA A 438 -4.88 -10.25 21.13
N ARG A 439 -5.63 -10.53 22.19
CA ARG A 439 -5.50 -9.82 23.48
C ARG A 439 -4.09 -9.92 24.05
N ASN A 440 -3.51 -11.12 24.06
CA ASN A 440 -2.14 -11.33 24.55
C ASN A 440 -1.09 -10.55 23.73
N GLU A 441 -1.23 -10.49 22.39
CA GLU A 441 -0.37 -9.67 21.53
C GLU A 441 -0.55 -8.17 21.87
N LEU A 442 -1.79 -7.70 21.95
CA LEU A 442 -2.12 -6.29 22.21
C LEU A 442 -1.67 -5.81 23.59
N GLU A 443 -1.75 -6.65 24.63
CA GLU A 443 -1.22 -6.35 25.97
C GLU A 443 0.28 -6.06 25.96
N GLY A 444 1.02 -6.63 25.00
CA GLY A 444 2.43 -6.33 24.78
C GLY A 444 2.67 -4.94 24.21
N PHE A 445 1.69 -4.34 23.53
CA PHE A 445 1.81 -3.02 22.88
C PHE A 445 1.32 -1.85 23.74
N VAL A 446 0.44 -2.14 24.71
CA VAL A 446 -0.23 -1.12 25.56
C VAL A 446 0.55 -0.82 26.85
N ARG A 447 1.66 -1.53 27.12
CA ARG A 447 2.47 -1.40 28.34
C ARG A 447 3.44 -0.24 28.30
#